data_2eed303fbfe62829c237b94c7c723375
#
_entry.id   2eed303fbfe62829c237b94c7c723375
#
_cell.length_a   1.000
_cell.length_b   1.000
_cell.length_c   1.000
_cell.angle_alpha   90.00
_cell.angle_beta   90.00
_cell.angle_gamma   90.00
#
_symmetry.space_group_name_H-M   'P 1'
#
loop_
_entity.id
_entity.type
_entity.pdbx_description
1 polymer ?
#
loop_
_entity_poly.entity_id
_entity_poly.type
_entity_poly.pdbx_seq_one_letter_code
_entity_poly.pdbx_strand_id
1 'polypeptide(L)'
;MARKYISSYYLSVLEHYEFLEDYHRDMKGYEAYAGAVDILKAAGKEQSLEDYVNVQAYGTPQQILDKLEKRREVVGDFEWSVMMSYAGMPHDEVEKSMRLFGKEVLPEVKSWGVETAA
;
A
#
# COMPACT_ATOMS: atom_id res chain seq x y z
N MET A 1 -11.19 3.02 -10.68
CA MET A 1 -11.92 2.61 -9.46
C MET A 1 -10.98 2.42 -8.26
N ALA A 2 -10.02 1.50 -8.28
CA ALA A 2 -9.11 1.22 -7.18
C ALA A 2 -8.41 2.46 -6.60
N ARG A 3 -7.85 3.34 -7.44
CA ARG A 3 -7.21 4.59 -7.03
C ARG A 3 -8.09 5.46 -6.12
N LYS A 4 -9.39 5.56 -6.38
CA LYS A 4 -10.34 6.33 -5.54
C LYS A 4 -10.34 5.81 -4.09
N TYR A 5 -10.44 4.51 -3.90
CA TYR A 5 -10.47 3.90 -2.57
C TYR A 5 -9.11 3.98 -1.87
N ILE A 6 -8.01 3.79 -2.59
CA ILE A 6 -6.65 3.94 -2.05
C ILE A 6 -6.42 5.38 -1.58
N SER A 7 -6.81 6.36 -2.39
CA SER A 7 -6.70 7.78 -2.04
C SER A 7 -7.54 8.13 -0.82
N SER A 8 -8.80 7.67 -0.77
CA SER A 8 -9.68 7.90 0.37
C SER A 8 -9.14 7.28 1.65
N TYR A 9 -8.60 6.08 1.58
CA TYR A 9 -7.95 5.43 2.72
C TYR A 9 -6.76 6.23 3.24
N TYR A 10 -5.85 6.62 2.35
CA TYR A 10 -4.67 7.39 2.75
C TYR A 10 -5.00 8.72 3.41
N LEU A 11 -5.93 9.47 2.83
CA LEU A 11 -6.38 10.74 3.39
C LEU A 11 -7.02 10.56 4.78
N SER A 12 -7.83 9.53 4.94
CA SER A 12 -8.43 9.18 6.23
C SER A 12 -7.38 8.83 7.29
N VAL A 13 -6.32 8.11 6.90
CA VAL A 13 -5.20 7.77 7.79
C VAL A 13 -4.42 9.03 8.22
N LEU A 14 -4.13 9.93 7.29
CA LEU A 14 -3.45 11.20 7.59
C LEU A 14 -4.25 12.04 8.60
N GLU A 15 -5.57 12.12 8.42
CA GLU A 15 -6.46 12.86 9.31
C GLU A 15 -6.60 12.17 10.68
N HIS A 16 -6.79 10.86 10.70
CA HIS A 16 -7.00 10.10 11.93
C HIS A 16 -5.79 10.13 12.87
N TYR A 17 -4.60 9.98 12.31
CA TYR A 17 -3.35 9.99 13.08
C TYR A 17 -2.72 11.39 13.18
N GLU A 18 -3.34 12.40 12.64
CA GLU A 18 -2.87 13.79 12.67
C GLU A 18 -1.39 13.93 12.22
N PHE A 19 -1.01 13.16 11.20
CA PHE A 19 0.38 13.13 10.70
C PHE A 19 0.87 14.46 10.11
N LEU A 20 -0.02 15.42 9.90
CA LEU A 20 0.35 16.76 9.45
C LEU A 20 0.45 17.77 10.60
N GLU A 21 0.18 17.33 11.84
CA GLU A 21 0.23 18.19 13.02
C GLU A 21 1.57 18.05 13.77
N ASP A 22 1.93 19.06 14.53
CA ASP A 22 3.23 19.16 15.20
C ASP A 22 3.26 18.58 16.62
N TYR A 23 2.13 18.12 17.15
CA TYR A 23 2.06 17.70 18.55
C TYR A 23 2.95 16.48 18.89
N HIS A 24 3.30 15.66 17.91
CA HIS A 24 4.22 14.53 18.09
C HIS A 24 5.67 14.98 18.36
N ARG A 25 6.01 16.23 18.03
CA ARG A 25 7.39 16.73 18.03
C ARG A 25 8.04 16.69 19.40
N ASP A 26 7.26 16.97 20.46
CA ASP A 26 7.71 17.03 21.83
C ASP A 26 7.40 15.75 22.65
N MET A 27 6.88 14.71 21.97
CA MET A 27 6.54 13.45 22.61
C MET A 27 7.73 12.49 22.60
N LYS A 28 8.19 12.10 23.80
CA LYS A 28 9.27 11.13 23.97
C LYS A 28 8.97 9.79 23.29
N GLY A 29 9.87 9.36 22.42
CA GLY A 29 9.73 8.13 21.64
C GLY A 29 9.04 8.32 20.28
N TYR A 30 8.62 9.56 19.96
CA TYR A 30 7.99 9.91 18.68
C TYR A 30 8.86 10.86 17.82
N GLU A 31 10.13 11.03 18.16
CA GLU A 31 11.04 11.96 17.48
C GLU A 31 11.18 11.64 15.96
N ALA A 32 11.13 10.36 15.60
CA ALA A 32 11.16 9.94 14.19
C ALA A 32 9.92 10.43 13.41
N TYR A 33 8.77 10.55 14.06
CA TYR A 33 7.55 11.08 13.43
C TYR A 33 7.67 12.56 13.10
N ALA A 34 8.37 13.34 13.91
CA ALA A 34 8.60 14.75 13.62
C ALA A 34 9.33 14.95 12.27
N GLY A 35 10.35 14.13 12.00
CA GLY A 35 11.04 14.13 10.71
C GLY A 35 10.13 13.73 9.55
N ALA A 36 9.27 12.72 9.74
CA ALA A 36 8.29 12.31 8.74
C ALA A 36 7.26 13.40 8.45
N VAL A 37 6.77 14.12 9.48
CA VAL A 37 5.87 15.26 9.33
C VAL A 37 6.52 16.37 8.50
N ASP A 38 7.78 16.69 8.75
CA ASP A 38 8.51 17.71 7.99
C ASP A 38 8.62 17.35 6.50
N ILE A 39 8.91 16.08 6.19
CA ILE A 39 8.96 15.57 4.82
C ILE A 39 7.58 15.66 4.15
N LEU A 40 6.51 15.25 4.83
CA LEU A 40 5.15 15.31 4.31
C LEU A 40 4.70 16.75 4.05
N LYS A 41 5.01 17.67 4.97
CA LYS A 41 4.71 19.10 4.82
C LYS A 41 5.50 19.72 3.67
N ALA A 42 6.76 19.38 3.50
CA ALA A 42 7.61 19.88 2.42
C ALA A 42 7.17 19.39 1.05
N ALA A 43 6.78 18.11 0.93
CA ALA A 43 6.27 17.52 -0.30
C ALA A 43 4.89 18.03 -0.69
N GLY A 44 4.07 18.39 0.30
CA GLY A 44 2.66 18.74 0.13
C GLY A 44 1.73 17.53 0.04
N LYS A 45 0.46 17.76 0.39
CA LYS A 45 -0.56 16.70 0.50
C LYS A 45 -0.78 15.96 -0.82
N GLU A 46 -0.78 16.68 -1.94
CA GLU A 46 -1.01 16.08 -3.26
C GLU A 46 0.14 15.15 -3.67
N GLN A 47 1.37 15.60 -3.53
CA GLN A 47 2.54 14.79 -3.86
C GLN A 47 2.63 13.55 -2.96
N SER A 48 2.40 13.71 -1.67
CA SER A 48 2.39 12.58 -0.71
C SER A 48 1.32 11.56 -1.05
N LEU A 49 0.14 12.00 -1.49
CA LEU A 49 -0.93 11.12 -1.97
C LEU A 49 -0.51 10.36 -3.23
N GLU A 50 0.09 11.03 -4.22
CA GLU A 50 0.60 10.40 -5.43
C GLU A 50 1.65 9.34 -5.11
N ASP A 51 2.61 9.66 -4.27
CA ASP A 51 3.67 8.75 -3.85
C ASP A 51 3.09 7.52 -3.15
N TYR A 52 2.14 7.72 -2.23
CA TYR A 52 1.46 6.61 -1.56
C TYR A 52 0.70 5.71 -2.55
N VAL A 53 -0.08 6.29 -3.46
CA VAL A 53 -0.83 5.54 -4.46
C VAL A 53 0.09 4.75 -5.37
N ASN A 54 1.21 5.36 -5.78
CA ASN A 54 2.15 4.76 -6.71
C ASN A 54 2.90 3.54 -6.15
N VAL A 55 3.11 3.47 -4.83
CA VAL A 55 3.74 2.29 -4.21
C VAL A 55 2.76 1.13 -3.99
N GLN A 56 1.45 1.36 -4.05
CA GLN A 56 0.48 0.29 -3.88
C GLN A 56 0.45 -0.67 -5.08
N ALA A 57 0.31 -1.97 -4.81
CA ALA A 57 0.11 -2.96 -5.85
C ALA A 57 -1.39 -3.08 -6.17
N TYR A 58 -1.84 -2.34 -7.17
CA TYR A 58 -3.22 -2.35 -7.65
C TYR A 58 -3.27 -2.27 -9.17
N GLY A 59 -4.43 -2.59 -9.74
CA GLY A 59 -4.68 -2.55 -11.18
C GLY A 59 -5.14 -3.90 -11.72
N THR A 60 -4.76 -4.21 -12.94
CA THR A 60 -4.98 -5.54 -13.54
C THR A 60 -4.06 -6.58 -12.87
N PRO A 61 -4.38 -7.89 -12.97
CA PRO A 61 -3.49 -8.94 -12.47
C PRO A 61 -2.05 -8.76 -12.93
N GLN A 62 -1.82 -8.48 -14.21
CA GLN A 62 -0.47 -8.28 -14.75
C GLN A 62 0.24 -7.07 -14.12
N GLN A 63 -0.45 -5.94 -13.95
CA GLN A 63 0.13 -4.76 -13.30
C GLN A 63 0.52 -5.02 -11.84
N ILE A 64 -0.24 -5.86 -11.14
CA ILE A 64 0.09 -6.28 -9.78
C ILE A 64 1.34 -7.16 -9.79
N LEU A 65 1.39 -8.17 -10.65
CA LEU A 65 2.54 -9.06 -10.80
C LEU A 65 3.82 -8.28 -11.15
N ASP A 66 3.77 -7.39 -12.12
CA ASP A 66 4.92 -6.55 -12.52
C ASP A 66 5.47 -5.73 -11.33
N LYS A 67 4.59 -5.20 -10.49
CA LYS A 67 4.99 -4.46 -9.28
C LYS A 67 5.61 -5.37 -8.22
N LEU A 68 5.10 -6.58 -8.05
CA LEU A 68 5.64 -7.54 -7.09
C LEU A 68 7.02 -8.06 -7.54
N GLU A 69 7.20 -8.35 -8.82
CA GLU A 69 8.49 -8.73 -9.38
C GLU A 69 9.55 -7.64 -9.15
N LYS A 70 9.23 -6.39 -9.47
CA LYS A 70 10.14 -5.26 -9.22
C LYS A 70 10.51 -5.11 -7.74
N ARG A 71 9.57 -5.36 -6.83
CA ARG A 71 9.88 -5.37 -5.40
C ARG A 71 10.83 -6.50 -5.05
N ARG A 72 10.59 -7.70 -5.57
CA ARG A 72 11.42 -8.88 -5.36
C ARG A 72 12.86 -8.67 -5.86
N GLU A 73 13.04 -7.98 -6.99
CA GLU A 73 14.36 -7.59 -7.50
C GLU A 73 15.16 -6.72 -6.50
N VAL A 74 14.47 -5.87 -5.73
CA VAL A 74 15.11 -4.94 -4.79
C VAL A 74 15.33 -5.57 -3.42
N VAL A 75 14.34 -6.25 -2.85
CA VAL A 75 14.36 -6.73 -1.46
C VAL A 75 14.58 -8.25 -1.34
N GLY A 76 14.58 -8.98 -2.44
CA GLY A 76 14.60 -10.45 -2.41
C GLY A 76 13.21 -11.03 -2.11
N ASP A 77 13.16 -12.26 -1.61
CA ASP A 77 11.92 -12.92 -1.24
C ASP A 77 11.29 -12.24 -0.01
N PHE A 78 9.98 -12.08 -0.02
CA PHE A 78 9.23 -11.42 1.06
C PHE A 78 7.84 -12.05 1.24
N GLU A 79 7.30 -11.91 2.44
CA GLU A 79 5.89 -12.19 2.70
C GLU A 79 5.04 -10.96 2.40
N TRP A 80 3.89 -11.17 1.76
CA TRP A 80 2.99 -10.09 1.40
C TRP A 80 1.63 -10.25 2.06
N SER A 81 1.27 -9.27 2.88
CA SER A 81 -0.07 -9.14 3.44
C SER A 81 -0.93 -8.24 2.56
N VAL A 82 -2.10 -8.71 2.19
CA VAL A 82 -3.01 -8.04 1.24
C VAL A 82 -4.28 -7.59 1.93
N MET A 83 -4.57 -6.30 1.86
CA MET A 83 -5.84 -5.74 2.31
C MET A 83 -6.78 -5.57 1.12
N MET A 84 -7.85 -6.36 1.08
CA MET A 84 -8.81 -6.39 -0.03
C MET A 84 -10.06 -5.55 0.21
N SER A 85 -10.37 -5.20 1.47
CA SER A 85 -11.54 -4.42 1.86
C SER A 85 -11.13 -3.22 2.69
N TYR A 86 -11.41 -2.02 2.21
CA TYR A 86 -11.05 -0.76 2.87
C TYR A 86 -11.85 0.41 2.31
N ALA A 87 -11.86 1.53 3.03
CA ALA A 87 -12.44 2.80 2.62
C ALA A 87 -13.91 2.71 2.12
N GLY A 88 -14.72 1.84 2.73
CA GLY A 88 -16.13 1.69 2.36
C GLY A 88 -16.36 1.07 0.98
N MET A 89 -15.41 0.28 0.47
CA MET A 89 -15.58 -0.44 -0.80
C MET A 89 -16.80 -1.37 -0.74
N PRO A 90 -17.69 -1.37 -1.76
CA PRO A 90 -18.83 -2.26 -1.81
C PRO A 90 -18.42 -3.74 -1.77
N HIS A 91 -19.17 -4.57 -1.05
CA HIS A 91 -18.85 -5.99 -0.88
C HIS A 91 -18.75 -6.78 -2.17
N ASP A 92 -19.60 -6.48 -3.17
CA ASP A 92 -19.53 -7.13 -4.48
C ASP A 92 -18.23 -6.80 -5.24
N GLU A 93 -17.71 -5.59 -5.10
CA GLU A 93 -16.42 -5.21 -5.68
C GLU A 93 -15.25 -5.88 -4.93
N VAL A 94 -15.33 -5.99 -3.62
CA VAL A 94 -14.35 -6.73 -2.81
C VAL A 94 -14.34 -8.21 -3.24
N GLU A 95 -15.50 -8.84 -3.36
CA GLU A 95 -15.60 -10.24 -3.77
C GLU A 95 -15.01 -10.48 -5.16
N LYS A 96 -15.35 -9.63 -6.13
CA LYS A 96 -14.77 -9.69 -7.48
C LYS A 96 -13.24 -9.58 -7.46
N SER A 97 -12.71 -8.63 -6.68
CA SER A 97 -11.27 -8.43 -6.53
C SER A 97 -10.58 -9.65 -5.90
N MET A 98 -11.17 -10.21 -4.85
CA MET A 98 -10.63 -11.41 -4.19
C MET A 98 -10.63 -12.62 -5.11
N ARG A 99 -11.71 -12.85 -5.86
CA ARG A 99 -11.81 -13.96 -6.81
C ARG A 99 -10.80 -13.80 -7.96
N LEU A 100 -10.67 -12.60 -8.50
CA LEU A 100 -9.70 -12.31 -9.56
C LEU A 100 -8.26 -12.50 -9.07
N PHE A 101 -7.93 -11.97 -7.88
CA PHE A 101 -6.63 -12.15 -7.26
C PHE A 101 -6.30 -13.63 -7.02
N GLY A 102 -7.23 -14.37 -6.44
CA GLY A 102 -7.06 -15.80 -6.16
C GLY A 102 -6.88 -16.65 -7.41
N LYS A 103 -7.48 -16.23 -8.53
CA LYS A 103 -7.39 -16.94 -9.80
C LYS A 103 -6.15 -16.60 -10.62
N GLU A 104 -5.80 -15.30 -10.70
CA GLU A 104 -4.83 -14.81 -11.68
C GLU A 104 -3.48 -14.39 -11.05
N VAL A 105 -3.46 -13.95 -9.79
CA VAL A 105 -2.25 -13.44 -9.13
C VAL A 105 -1.65 -14.46 -8.17
N LEU A 106 -2.46 -15.02 -7.28
CA LEU A 106 -2.00 -15.89 -6.21
C LEU A 106 -1.24 -17.14 -6.71
N PRO A 107 -1.70 -17.86 -7.77
CA PRO A 107 -0.96 -19.02 -8.28
C PRO A 107 0.43 -18.66 -8.80
N GLU A 108 0.55 -17.52 -9.48
CA GLU A 108 1.82 -17.03 -10.02
C GLU A 108 2.79 -16.69 -8.90
N VAL A 109 2.36 -15.86 -7.94
CA VAL A 109 3.19 -15.48 -6.79
C VAL A 109 3.64 -16.70 -5.98
N LYS A 110 2.78 -17.71 -5.82
CA LYS A 110 3.16 -18.97 -5.15
C LYS A 110 4.21 -19.76 -5.91
N SER A 111 4.23 -19.69 -7.23
CA SER A 111 5.24 -20.39 -8.04
C SER A 111 6.64 -19.83 -7.85
N TRP A 112 6.77 -18.55 -7.49
CA TRP A 112 8.07 -17.91 -7.29
C TRP A 112 8.86 -18.42 -6.08
N GLY A 113 8.18 -18.97 -5.08
CA GLY A 113 8.81 -19.49 -3.86
C GLY A 113 9.23 -20.96 -3.91
N VAL A 114 8.91 -21.68 -4.97
CA VAL A 114 9.16 -23.12 -5.05
C VAL A 114 10.62 -23.46 -5.39
N GLU A 115 11.37 -22.56 -6.00
CA GLU A 115 12.77 -22.77 -6.38
C GLU A 115 13.77 -22.73 -5.22
N THR A 116 13.38 -22.18 -4.06
CA THR A 116 14.26 -22.03 -2.88
C THR A 116 14.13 -23.15 -1.85
N ALA A 117 13.25 -24.12 -2.05
CA ALA A 117 13.01 -25.25 -1.14
C ALA A 117 13.73 -26.56 -1.55
N ALA A 118 14.67 -26.46 -2.47
CA ALA A 118 15.49 -27.60 -2.89
C ALA A 118 16.81 -27.68 -2.15
#